data_418e01450dd0f040c404501e6f5ffdd1
#
_entry.id   418e01450dd0f040c404501e6f5ffdd1
#
_cell.length_a   1.000
_cell.length_b   1.000
_cell.length_c   1.000
_cell.angle_alpha   90.00
_cell.angle_beta   90.00
_cell.angle_gamma   90.00
#
_symmetry.space_group_name_H-M   'P 1'
#
loop_
_entity.id
_entity.type
_entity.pdbx_description
1 polymer ?
#
loop_
_entity_poly.entity_id
_entity_poly.type
_entity_poly.pdbx_seq_one_letter_code
_entity_poly.pdbx_strand_id
1 'polypeptide(L)' 'AVDVAPYVDGGVTWDWAYYYPLADHVKRTWNRLSLEGATTGDYHLTWGGDWATLKDGPHWQLDPV' A
#
# COMPACT_ATOMS: atom_id res chain seq x y z
N ALA A 1 -1.04 4.06 -10.65
CA ALA A 1 -1.27 4.32 -9.22
C ALA A 1 -2.72 4.07 -8.84
N VAL A 2 -2.95 3.62 -7.63
CA VAL A 2 -4.30 3.41 -7.09
C VAL A 2 -4.37 3.99 -5.68
N ASP A 3 -5.57 4.40 -5.30
CA ASP A 3 -5.85 4.81 -3.93
C ASP A 3 -6.73 3.74 -3.26
N VAL A 4 -6.34 3.34 -2.05
CA VAL A 4 -7.06 2.37 -1.23
C VAL A 4 -7.30 2.99 0.14
N ALA A 5 -8.55 3.03 0.56
CA ALA A 5 -8.92 3.61 1.85
C ALA A 5 -9.75 2.62 2.66
N PRO A 6 -9.49 2.51 4.00
CA PRO A 6 -10.32 1.70 4.86
C PRO A 6 -11.75 2.22 4.95
N TYR A 7 -12.69 1.31 5.00
CA TYR A 7 -14.11 1.63 5.18
C TYR A 7 -14.53 1.16 6.58
N VAL A 8 -14.89 2.12 7.40
CA VAL A 8 -15.17 1.87 8.83
C VAL A 8 -16.50 2.55 9.20
N ASP A 9 -17.37 1.81 9.86
CA ASP A 9 -18.66 2.32 10.37
C ASP A 9 -19.49 3.07 9.32
N GLY A 10 -19.53 2.53 8.09
CA GLY A 10 -20.33 3.08 7.01
C GLY A 10 -19.69 4.22 6.24
N GLY A 11 -18.39 4.47 6.41
CA GLY A 11 -17.69 5.53 5.68
C GLY A 11 -16.20 5.27 5.52
N VAL A 12 -15.61 6.00 4.58
CA VAL A 12 -14.16 6.02 4.40
C VAL A 12 -13.53 6.76 5.59
N THR A 13 -12.45 6.22 6.15
CA THR A 13 -11.70 6.88 7.22
C THR A 13 -10.37 7.42 6.71
N TRP A 14 -9.95 8.55 7.28
CA TRP A 14 -8.63 9.15 7.06
C TRP A 14 -7.74 9.03 8.29
N ASP A 15 -8.16 8.25 9.29
CA ASP A 15 -7.40 8.02 10.52
C ASP A 15 -6.21 7.10 10.23
N TRP A 16 -4.99 7.58 10.48
CA TRP A 16 -3.75 6.85 10.25
C TRP A 16 -3.68 5.52 10.99
N ALA A 17 -4.36 5.38 12.12
CA ALA A 17 -4.39 4.13 12.87
C ALA A 17 -4.90 2.94 12.04
N TYR A 18 -5.76 3.20 11.05
CA TYR A 18 -6.26 2.16 10.16
C TYR A 18 -5.36 1.91 8.95
N TYR A 19 -4.56 2.91 8.55
CA TYR A 19 -3.69 2.78 7.38
C TYR A 19 -2.46 1.91 7.62
N TYR A 20 -1.88 1.95 8.83
CA TYR A 20 -0.71 1.14 9.14
C TYR A 20 -0.97 -0.37 9.06
N PRO A 21 -2.02 -0.92 9.67
CA PRO A 21 -2.33 -2.34 9.51
C PRO A 21 -2.67 -2.72 8.07
N LEU A 22 -3.39 -1.86 7.35
CA LEU A 22 -3.72 -2.09 5.95
C LEU A 22 -2.45 -2.12 5.09
N ALA A 23 -1.54 -1.17 5.28
CA ALA A 23 -0.28 -1.12 4.55
C ALA A 23 0.59 -2.34 4.82
N ASP A 24 0.66 -2.79 6.07
CA ASP A 24 1.38 -4.01 6.43
C ASP A 24 0.82 -5.23 5.69
N HIS A 25 -0.50 -5.36 5.65
CA HIS A 25 -1.16 -6.45 4.92
C HIS A 25 -0.85 -6.41 3.42
N VAL A 26 -0.95 -5.25 2.79
CA VAL A 26 -0.68 -5.09 1.35
C VAL A 26 0.79 -5.41 1.04
N LYS A 27 1.72 -4.91 1.84
CA LYS A 27 3.15 -5.17 1.65
C LYS A 27 3.48 -6.65 1.80
N ARG A 28 2.91 -7.33 2.80
CA ARG A 28 3.11 -8.78 3.00
C ARG A 28 2.55 -9.58 1.83
N THR A 29 1.38 -9.19 1.34
CA THR A 29 0.76 -9.85 0.18
C THR A 29 1.63 -9.71 -1.06
N TRP A 30 2.16 -8.51 -1.31
CA TRP A 30 3.08 -8.27 -2.41
C TRP A 30 4.33 -9.15 -2.31
N ASN A 31 4.93 -9.22 -1.11
CA ASN A 31 6.12 -10.05 -0.88
C ASN A 31 5.84 -11.52 -1.13
N ARG A 32 4.71 -12.02 -0.65
CA ARG A 32 4.30 -13.42 -0.87
C ARG A 32 4.13 -13.72 -2.36
N LEU A 33 3.43 -12.84 -3.09
CA LEU A 33 3.21 -13.01 -4.52
C LEU A 33 4.53 -12.96 -5.30
N SER A 34 5.47 -12.12 -4.88
CA SER A 34 6.79 -12.04 -5.51
C SER A 34 7.59 -13.33 -5.30
N LEU A 35 7.54 -13.91 -4.08
CA LEU A 35 8.18 -15.18 -3.79
C LEU A 35 7.56 -16.34 -4.55
N GLU A 36 6.28 -16.28 -4.84
CA GLU A 36 5.55 -17.27 -5.63
C GLU A 36 5.75 -17.10 -7.15
N GLY A 37 6.48 -16.05 -7.57
CA GLY A 37 6.71 -15.78 -8.98
C GLY A 37 5.52 -15.11 -9.70
N ALA A 38 4.55 -14.61 -8.94
CA ALA A 38 3.37 -13.95 -9.51
C ALA A 38 3.64 -12.51 -9.98
N THR A 39 4.80 -11.95 -9.65
CA THR A 39 5.25 -10.64 -10.12
C THR A 39 6.50 -10.80 -10.95
N THR A 40 6.76 -9.83 -11.85
CA THR A 40 7.88 -9.93 -12.81
C THR A 40 9.24 -9.60 -12.20
N GLY A 41 9.28 -8.95 -11.04
CA GLY A 41 10.52 -8.43 -10.45
C GLY A 41 10.99 -7.11 -11.06
N ASP A 42 10.27 -6.57 -12.06
CA ASP A 42 10.64 -5.31 -12.72
C ASP A 42 10.19 -4.07 -11.95
N TYR A 43 9.33 -4.25 -10.96
CA TYR A 43 8.74 -3.17 -10.16
C TYR A 43 8.82 -3.48 -8.68
N HIS A 44 8.84 -2.43 -7.86
CA HIS A 44 8.61 -2.54 -6.44
C HIS A 44 7.38 -1.73 -6.04
N LEU A 45 6.73 -2.16 -4.97
CA LEU A 45 5.53 -1.52 -4.46
C LEU A 45 5.91 -0.38 -3.52
N THR A 46 5.36 0.80 -3.76
CA THR A 46 5.57 1.97 -2.92
C THR A 46 4.25 2.43 -2.32
N TRP A 47 4.27 2.65 -1.00
CA TRP A 47 3.15 3.22 -0.26
C TRP A 47 3.40 4.71 0.02
N GLY A 48 2.39 5.55 -0.26
CA GLY A 48 2.50 7.00 -0.03
C GLY A 48 2.71 7.38 1.43
N GLY A 49 2.31 6.51 2.37
CA GLY A 49 2.56 6.72 3.80
C GLY A 49 4.03 6.61 4.20
N ASP A 50 4.88 6.00 3.36
CA ASP A 50 6.32 5.91 3.60
C ASP A 50 7.09 7.14 3.12
N TRP A 51 6.44 8.08 2.44
CA TRP A 51 7.11 9.28 1.95
C TRP A 51 7.57 10.17 3.11
N ALA A 52 8.73 10.81 2.94
CA ALA A 52 9.30 11.70 3.95
C ALA A 52 8.48 13.00 4.11
N THR A 53 7.89 13.47 3.00
CA THR A 53 7.04 14.66 2.97
C THR A 53 5.77 14.36 2.19
N LEU A 54 4.71 15.13 2.46
CA LEU A 54 3.42 14.99 1.78
C LEU A 54 2.89 13.56 1.80
N LYS A 55 2.97 12.93 2.97
CA LYS A 55 2.49 11.56 3.15
C LYS A 55 1.05 11.39 2.70
N ASP A 56 0.82 10.34 1.91
CA ASP A 56 -0.48 10.02 1.36
C ASP A 56 -0.84 8.57 1.70
N GLY A 57 -1.62 8.37 2.77
CA GLY A 57 -1.99 7.05 3.27
C GLY A 57 -2.73 6.15 2.28
N PRO A 58 -3.69 6.68 1.49
CA PRO A 58 -4.39 5.89 0.48
C PRO A 58 -3.55 5.50 -0.73
N HIS A 59 -2.48 6.23 -1.02
CA HIS A 59 -1.76 6.11 -2.29
C HIS A 59 -0.84 4.90 -2.36
N TRP A 60 -0.94 4.16 -3.46
CA TRP A 60 -0.08 3.03 -3.81
C TRP A 60 0.38 3.14 -5.26
N GLN A 61 1.62 2.83 -5.53
CA GLN A 61 2.16 2.82 -6.88
C GLN A 61 3.23 1.76 -7.06
N LEU A 62 3.47 1.38 -8.31
CA LEU A 62 4.59 0.53 -8.70
C LEU A 62 5.68 1.40 -9.31
N ASP A 63 6.88 1.30 -8.76
CA ASP A 63 8.04 2.00 -9.27
C ASP A 63 8.98 1.01 -9.95
N PRO A 64 9.61 1.37 -11.08
CA PRO A 64 10.63 0.51 -11.71
C PRO A 64 11.80 0.24 -10.76
N VAL A 65 12.28 -0.95 -10.82
CA VAL A 65 13.46 -1.37 -10.04
C VAL A 65 14.74 -0.72 -10.61
#